data_ad1e233d2581578a842ac2deb86e5af2
#
_entry.id   ad1e233d2581578a842ac2deb86e5af2
#
_cell.length_a   1.000
_cell.length_b   1.000
_cell.length_c   1.000
_cell.angle_alpha   90.00
_cell.angle_beta   90.00
_cell.angle_gamma   90.00
#
_symmetry.space_group_name_H-M   'P 1'
#
loop_
_entity.id
_entity.type
_entity.pdbx_description
1 polymer ?
#
loop_
_entity_poly.entity_id
_entity_poly.type
_entity_poly.pdbx_seq_one_letter_code
_entity_poly.pdbx_strand_id
1 'polypeptide(L)'
;MNWREYMKQNFNKHSIPVNDIPDIEIVDLESENMQDTDSGNLHSNSVANVNDNSRRKSSSPKISEAPDDFEELDDLKESETYEENKVGRRSSASGIRRFFNLHVLFVLVFVIVIGVLGYRLTHWGQKISQSEIFKDGQGSYDDSWDSILPLTDENGQMIINEASNIVLFGNAPFADDRDSSDSLASLIAKETGATVYNCSISGSYMAAQRLNYDPSYAPMDAYCLYWLVSLACGAPLDGYYSDAAQSLGDNTPPEAEEVVNTLKTLDFNTIDTIAIMYDASDYLMGHAMYSDENPTDPMQFTGNLEASIELLQGNYPDIRIIVMSPTYAYAIDEESGDYVSSDIYIYNNRDVLSTYVIKECYSANIHSVSFMDNLYGSVTEDNADEYLSDNLHLNVKGRELIAKRFEYFLNYYAKDYASQEN
;
A
#
# COMPACT_ATOMS: atom_id res chain seq x y z
N MET A 1 -7.95 -18.79 4.48
CA MET A 1 -7.07 -18.68 5.66
C MET A 1 -7.53 -17.45 6.39
N ASN A 2 -7.93 -17.54 7.66
CA ASN A 2 -8.38 -16.39 8.43
C ASN A 2 -7.19 -15.44 8.64
N TRP A 3 -7.40 -14.12 8.48
CA TRP A 3 -6.38 -13.09 8.62
C TRP A 3 -5.61 -13.20 9.95
N ARG A 4 -6.29 -13.52 11.07
CA ARG A 4 -5.66 -13.82 12.38
C ARG A 4 -4.67 -15.01 12.32
N GLU A 5 -4.96 -16.04 11.54
CA GLU A 5 -4.05 -17.19 11.38
C GLU A 5 -2.87 -16.85 10.46
N TYR A 6 -3.09 -15.99 9.46
CA TYR A 6 -2.03 -15.47 8.61
C TYR A 6 -1.06 -14.59 9.41
N MET A 7 -1.58 -13.66 10.22
CA MET A 7 -0.77 -12.81 11.10
C MET A 7 -0.02 -13.63 12.14
N LYS A 8 -0.65 -14.61 12.80
CA LYS A 8 0.01 -15.54 13.72
C LYS A 8 1.14 -16.34 13.05
N GLN A 9 0.98 -16.74 11.79
CA GLN A 9 2.00 -17.53 11.08
C GLN A 9 3.18 -16.69 10.58
N ASN A 10 2.95 -15.46 10.15
CA ASN A 10 3.95 -14.64 9.49
C ASN A 10 4.59 -13.58 10.39
N PHE A 11 3.90 -13.12 11.44
CA PHE A 11 4.40 -12.10 12.37
C PHE A 11 4.73 -12.62 13.77
N ASN A 12 4.52 -13.90 14.07
CA ASN A 12 4.72 -14.51 15.39
C ASN A 12 6.18 -14.88 15.67
N LYS A 13 7.16 -14.17 15.13
CA LYS A 13 8.57 -14.40 15.50
C LYS A 13 9.17 -13.36 16.43
N HIS A 14 8.50 -12.24 16.69
CA HIS A 14 8.96 -11.26 17.67
C HIS A 14 7.77 -10.65 18.42
N SER A 15 7.52 -11.22 19.55
CA SER A 15 7.04 -10.70 20.85
C SER A 15 6.03 -9.55 20.88
N ILE A 16 4.75 -9.85 20.71
CA ILE A 16 3.71 -9.38 21.62
C ILE A 16 3.10 -10.63 22.22
N PRO A 17 2.95 -10.77 23.57
CA PRO A 17 2.21 -11.88 24.15
C PRO A 17 0.77 -11.81 23.63
N VAL A 18 0.33 -12.86 22.96
CA VAL A 18 -1.02 -12.99 22.35
C VAL A 18 -2.16 -12.83 23.39
N ASN A 19 -1.84 -12.65 24.67
CA ASN A 19 -2.79 -12.53 25.77
C ASN A 19 -3.28 -11.11 26.04
N ASP A 20 -2.69 -10.08 25.40
CA ASP A 20 -3.04 -8.66 25.67
C ASP A 20 -3.83 -8.02 24.53
N ILE A 21 -4.18 -8.78 23.48
CA ILE A 21 -5.13 -8.31 22.47
C ILE A 21 -6.53 -8.56 23.04
N PRO A 22 -7.35 -7.52 23.29
CA PRO A 22 -8.72 -7.73 23.75
C PRO A 22 -9.48 -8.57 22.74
N ASP A 23 -10.22 -9.57 23.22
CA ASP A 23 -11.12 -10.37 22.39
C ASP A 23 -12.22 -9.46 21.83
N ILE A 24 -12.05 -8.99 20.61
CA ILE A 24 -13.10 -8.30 19.87
C ILE A 24 -14.07 -9.41 19.41
N GLU A 25 -15.20 -9.51 20.09
CA GLU A 25 -16.31 -10.35 19.67
C GLU A 25 -16.84 -9.81 18.33
N ILE A 26 -16.51 -10.52 17.25
CA ILE A 26 -17.16 -10.29 15.97
C ILE A 26 -18.58 -10.85 16.08
N VAL A 27 -19.55 -9.97 16.22
CA VAL A 27 -20.96 -10.32 16.12
C VAL A 27 -21.26 -10.64 14.67
N ASP A 28 -21.36 -11.92 14.31
CA ASP A 28 -21.91 -12.35 13.04
C ASP A 28 -23.39 -11.94 12.99
N LEU A 29 -23.68 -10.90 12.24
CA LEU A 29 -25.07 -10.53 11.91
C LEU A 29 -25.61 -11.52 10.88
N GLU A 30 -26.07 -12.67 11.35
CA GLU A 30 -26.96 -13.52 10.56
C GLU A 30 -28.30 -12.80 10.37
N SER A 31 -28.72 -12.77 9.13
CA SER A 31 -29.98 -12.23 8.62
C SER A 31 -31.20 -12.74 9.38
N GLU A 32 -31.81 -11.90 10.21
CA GLU A 32 -33.16 -12.18 10.71
C GLU A 32 -34.23 -11.57 9.82
N ASN A 33 -35.13 -12.45 9.39
CA ASN A 33 -36.35 -12.24 8.65
C ASN A 33 -37.25 -11.16 9.27
N MET A 34 -37.57 -10.12 8.50
CA MET A 34 -38.71 -9.26 8.79
C MET A 34 -40.01 -9.98 8.41
N GLN A 35 -40.78 -10.35 9.41
CA GLN A 35 -42.20 -10.63 9.28
C GLN A 35 -43.02 -9.36 9.46
N ASP A 36 -43.95 -9.17 8.51
CA ASP A 36 -45.01 -8.17 8.50
C ASP A 36 -45.78 -8.04 9.80
N THR A 37 -46.05 -6.80 10.26
CA THR A 37 -47.30 -6.47 10.96
C THR A 37 -47.81 -5.10 10.54
N ASP A 38 -49.03 -5.22 10.08
CA ASP A 38 -50.03 -4.28 9.56
C ASP A 38 -50.45 -3.19 10.58
N SER A 39 -50.76 -2.02 10.06
CA SER A 39 -51.93 -1.18 10.27
C SER A 39 -51.71 0.32 10.52
N GLY A 40 -52.33 1.11 9.68
CA GLY A 40 -52.88 2.41 10.10
C GLY A 40 -52.75 3.64 9.21
N ASN A 41 -53.50 3.68 8.16
CA ASN A 41 -54.31 4.81 7.61
C ASN A 41 -53.87 6.26 7.84
N LEU A 42 -53.77 7.08 6.77
CA LEU A 42 -54.75 8.08 6.31
C LEU A 42 -54.20 9.10 5.29
N HIS A 43 -54.92 9.15 4.16
CA HIS A 43 -55.25 10.31 3.28
C HIS A 43 -54.10 11.09 2.60
N SER A 44 -54.13 11.41 1.37
CA SER A 44 -55.01 11.38 0.15
C SER A 44 -54.49 12.42 -0.83
N ASN A 45 -54.77 12.15 -2.09
CA ASN A 45 -54.86 13.01 -3.29
C ASN A 45 -53.67 12.94 -4.23
N SER A 46 -53.84 12.30 -5.30
CA SER A 46 -54.64 12.37 -6.52
C SER A 46 -53.87 12.91 -7.72
N VAL A 47 -53.86 12.07 -8.76
CA VAL A 47 -54.12 12.29 -10.19
C VAL A 47 -52.90 12.68 -11.03
N ALA A 48 -52.45 11.86 -11.96
CA ALA A 48 -53.04 11.58 -13.26
C ALA A 48 -52.28 10.47 -14.02
N ASN A 49 -53.07 9.60 -14.60
CA ASN A 49 -52.81 8.61 -15.65
C ASN A 49 -52.16 9.19 -16.91
N VAL A 50 -51.24 8.47 -17.53
CA VAL A 50 -51.33 8.16 -18.97
C VAL A 50 -50.70 6.78 -19.22
N ASN A 51 -51.53 5.87 -19.72
CA ASN A 51 -51.18 4.62 -20.38
C ASN A 51 -50.36 4.89 -21.65
N ASP A 52 -49.39 4.05 -22.00
CA ASP A 52 -49.56 3.31 -23.24
C ASP A 52 -48.67 2.05 -23.30
N ASN A 53 -49.30 0.99 -23.83
CA ASN A 53 -48.81 -0.31 -24.10
C ASN A 53 -47.91 -0.35 -25.34
N SER A 54 -46.82 -1.08 -25.32
CA SER A 54 -46.56 -1.98 -26.46
C SER A 54 -45.62 -3.13 -26.10
N ARG A 55 -46.23 -4.30 -26.08
CA ARG A 55 -45.63 -5.63 -26.17
C ARG A 55 -44.70 -5.70 -27.39
N ARG A 56 -43.50 -6.24 -27.23
CA ARG A 56 -42.91 -7.13 -28.25
C ARG A 56 -42.16 -8.29 -27.60
N LYS A 57 -42.60 -9.47 -28.09
CA LYS A 57 -42.16 -10.82 -27.74
C LYS A 57 -40.72 -11.11 -28.21
N SER A 58 -40.01 -11.84 -27.38
CA SER A 58 -39.18 -13.04 -27.57
C SER A 58 -38.72 -13.42 -28.97
N SER A 59 -37.42 -13.70 -29.10
CA SER A 59 -36.97 -14.97 -29.70
C SER A 59 -35.50 -15.21 -29.36
N SER A 60 -35.28 -16.31 -28.67
CA SER A 60 -33.98 -16.99 -28.56
C SER A 60 -33.69 -17.73 -29.87
N PRO A 61 -32.47 -17.89 -30.28
CA PRO A 61 -32.09 -18.94 -31.21
C PRO A 61 -31.43 -20.11 -30.49
N LYS A 62 -31.79 -21.24 -30.97
CA LYS A 62 -31.45 -22.61 -30.60
C LYS A 62 -29.98 -22.94 -30.90
N ILE A 63 -29.45 -23.78 -30.05
CA ILE A 63 -28.32 -24.69 -30.19
C ILE A 63 -28.48 -25.52 -31.47
N SER A 64 -27.40 -25.64 -32.24
CA SER A 64 -27.24 -26.68 -33.24
C SER A 64 -26.00 -27.51 -32.95
N GLU A 65 -26.24 -28.78 -32.94
CA GLU A 65 -25.38 -29.91 -32.65
C GLU A 65 -24.18 -30.05 -33.58
N ALA A 66 -23.19 -30.74 -33.06
CA ALA A 66 -22.00 -31.26 -33.71
C ALA A 66 -22.32 -32.33 -34.76
N PRO A 67 -21.39 -32.66 -35.61
CA PRO A 67 -21.23 -34.09 -35.91
C PRO A 67 -19.87 -34.64 -35.52
N ASP A 68 -19.94 -35.81 -34.91
CA ASP A 68 -18.90 -36.82 -34.80
C ASP A 68 -18.46 -37.27 -36.20
N ASP A 69 -17.15 -37.41 -36.39
CA ASP A 69 -16.64 -38.43 -37.32
C ASP A 69 -15.33 -38.99 -36.77
N PHE A 70 -15.47 -40.23 -36.36
CA PHE A 70 -14.43 -41.24 -36.16
C PHE A 70 -13.91 -41.69 -37.53
N GLU A 71 -12.62 -41.73 -37.74
CA GLU A 71 -11.99 -42.71 -38.60
C GLU A 71 -10.66 -43.20 -38.02
N GLU A 72 -10.72 -44.43 -37.62
CA GLU A 72 -9.69 -45.41 -37.36
C GLU A 72 -8.96 -45.76 -38.65
N LEU A 73 -7.66 -45.85 -38.65
CA LEU A 73 -6.90 -46.65 -39.60
C LEU A 73 -5.69 -47.29 -38.93
N ASP A 74 -5.88 -48.56 -38.70
CA ASP A 74 -4.89 -49.57 -38.37
C ASP A 74 -3.97 -49.92 -39.55
N ASP A 75 -2.84 -50.46 -39.17
CA ASP A 75 -1.94 -51.38 -39.90
C ASP A 75 -1.10 -50.88 -41.08
N LEU A 76 0.19 -51.04 -40.86
CA LEU A 76 1.01 -51.88 -41.73
C LEU A 76 2.32 -52.27 -41.03
N LYS A 77 2.44 -53.58 -40.84
CA LYS A 77 3.67 -54.34 -40.47
C LYS A 77 4.58 -54.56 -41.66
N GLU A 78 5.83 -54.91 -41.27
CA GLU A 78 6.84 -55.71 -41.98
C GLU A 78 7.74 -54.91 -42.95
N SER A 79 9.05 -55.03 -42.89
CA SER A 79 9.89 -56.24 -42.93
C SER A 79 11.36 -55.97 -42.62
N GLU A 80 11.95 -56.99 -42.14
CA GLU A 80 13.36 -57.27 -41.86
C GLU A 80 14.35 -56.86 -42.99
N THR A 81 15.59 -56.55 -42.64
CA THR A 81 16.77 -57.32 -43.07
C THR A 81 18.05 -56.96 -42.28
N TYR A 82 18.74 -58.02 -41.94
CA TYR A 82 20.07 -58.08 -41.32
C TYR A 82 21.15 -57.45 -42.17
N GLU A 83 22.18 -56.86 -41.54
CA GLU A 83 23.57 -57.16 -41.85
C GLU A 83 24.51 -56.84 -40.66
N GLU A 84 25.25 -57.85 -40.30
CA GLU A 84 26.40 -57.89 -39.43
C GLU A 84 27.58 -57.12 -40.04
N ASN A 85 28.35 -56.38 -39.22
CA ASN A 85 29.81 -56.67 -39.13
C ASN A 85 30.59 -55.72 -38.17
N LYS A 86 31.25 -56.37 -37.26
CA LYS A 86 32.65 -56.19 -36.76
C LYS A 86 33.04 -54.99 -35.94
N VAL A 87 33.21 -55.31 -34.67
CA VAL A 87 34.47 -55.25 -33.86
C VAL A 87 35.30 -53.96 -33.96
N GLY A 88 35.32 -53.21 -32.87
CA GLY A 88 36.31 -52.21 -32.54
C GLY A 88 36.33 -51.92 -31.04
N ARG A 89 37.13 -52.64 -30.28
CA ARG A 89 37.49 -52.35 -28.88
C ARG A 89 38.14 -50.98 -28.80
N ARG A 90 37.62 -50.10 -27.91
CA ARG A 90 38.44 -49.21 -27.05
C ARG A 90 37.62 -48.67 -25.89
N SER A 91 37.91 -49.13 -24.75
CA SER A 91 38.33 -48.54 -23.48
C SER A 91 37.52 -47.38 -22.94
N SER A 92 36.81 -47.68 -21.86
CA SER A 92 36.86 -47.01 -20.57
C SER A 92 36.83 -45.48 -20.55
N ALA A 93 35.63 -44.92 -20.48
CA ALA A 93 35.32 -43.70 -19.77
C ALA A 93 33.85 -43.74 -19.30
N SER A 94 33.53 -44.72 -18.48
CA SER A 94 32.17 -44.87 -17.91
C SER A 94 32.25 -44.60 -16.40
N GLY A 95 32.28 -43.35 -16.02
CA GLY A 95 32.28 -42.99 -14.60
C GLY A 95 31.34 -41.79 -14.26
N ILE A 96 31.14 -40.89 -15.18
CA ILE A 96 30.47 -39.59 -14.84
C ILE A 96 29.07 -39.45 -15.45
N ARG A 97 28.67 -40.23 -16.43
CA ARG A 97 27.37 -40.13 -17.11
C ARG A 97 26.17 -40.74 -16.38
N ARG A 98 26.33 -41.38 -15.23
CA ARG A 98 25.25 -41.99 -14.45
C ARG A 98 24.63 -41.09 -13.37
N PHE A 99 25.19 -39.92 -13.09
CA PHE A 99 24.70 -39.04 -12.04
C PHE A 99 23.79 -37.90 -12.53
N PHE A 100 23.67 -37.69 -13.83
CA PHE A 100 22.74 -36.72 -14.38
C PHE A 100 21.40 -37.37 -14.73
N ASN A 101 20.72 -37.88 -13.72
CA ASN A 101 19.33 -38.24 -13.87
C ASN A 101 18.53 -36.92 -13.74
N LEU A 102 17.62 -36.63 -14.68
CA LEU A 102 16.80 -35.40 -14.69
C LEU A 102 16.16 -35.13 -13.32
N HIS A 103 15.82 -36.20 -12.59
CA HIS A 103 15.28 -36.10 -11.23
C HIS A 103 16.30 -35.59 -10.19
N VAL A 104 17.59 -35.92 -10.31
CA VAL A 104 18.62 -35.39 -9.43
C VAL A 104 18.85 -33.90 -9.69
N LEU A 105 18.81 -33.49 -10.96
CA LEU A 105 18.89 -32.10 -11.33
C LEU A 105 17.67 -31.31 -10.77
N PHE A 106 16.48 -31.89 -10.88
CA PHE A 106 15.23 -31.27 -10.35
C PHE A 106 15.28 -31.13 -8.80
N VAL A 107 15.75 -32.14 -8.11
CA VAL A 107 15.91 -32.10 -6.65
C VAL A 107 16.97 -31.07 -6.25
N LEU A 108 18.06 -30.95 -7.00
CA LEU A 108 19.11 -29.98 -6.72
C LEU A 108 18.64 -28.54 -6.94
N VAL A 109 17.91 -28.28 -8.03
CA VAL A 109 17.27 -26.97 -8.29
C VAL A 109 16.24 -26.66 -7.19
N PHE A 110 15.43 -27.63 -6.79
CA PHE A 110 14.43 -27.45 -5.74
C PHE A 110 15.07 -27.12 -4.38
N VAL A 111 16.17 -27.78 -4.02
CA VAL A 111 16.95 -27.50 -2.79
C VAL A 111 17.56 -26.09 -2.85
N ILE A 112 18.07 -25.67 -4.03
CA ILE A 112 18.62 -24.32 -4.20
C ILE A 112 17.50 -23.28 -4.06
N VAL A 113 16.33 -23.49 -4.68
CA VAL A 113 15.19 -22.57 -4.58
C VAL A 113 14.69 -22.47 -3.13
N ILE A 114 14.57 -23.59 -2.42
CA ILE A 114 14.20 -23.58 -0.99
C ILE A 114 15.29 -22.90 -0.17
N GLY A 115 16.57 -23.12 -0.48
CA GLY A 115 17.69 -22.46 0.20
C GLY A 115 17.67 -20.95 0.00
N VAL A 116 17.41 -20.47 -1.21
CA VAL A 116 17.31 -19.04 -1.53
C VAL A 116 16.06 -18.42 -0.89
N LEU A 117 14.92 -19.11 -0.93
CA LEU A 117 13.69 -18.67 -0.26
C LEU A 117 13.88 -18.65 1.27
N GLY A 118 14.51 -19.66 1.84
CA GLY A 118 14.84 -19.71 3.27
C GLY A 118 15.81 -18.60 3.68
N TYR A 119 16.83 -18.34 2.86
CA TYR A 119 17.76 -17.24 3.07
C TYR A 119 17.06 -15.87 2.98
N ARG A 120 16.20 -15.66 1.98
CA ARG A 120 15.40 -14.43 1.89
C ARG A 120 14.43 -14.27 3.06
N LEU A 121 13.77 -15.34 3.51
CA LEU A 121 12.86 -15.31 4.65
C LEU A 121 13.58 -15.08 6.00
N THR A 122 14.80 -15.56 6.16
CA THR A 122 15.58 -15.36 7.40
C THR A 122 16.27 -13.99 7.47
N HIS A 123 16.44 -13.31 6.31
CA HIS A 123 17.01 -11.97 6.23
C HIS A 123 15.93 -10.90 5.96
N TRP A 124 14.68 -11.31 5.84
CA TRP A 124 13.55 -10.40 5.68
C TRP A 124 13.16 -9.85 7.06
N GLY A 125 13.26 -8.53 7.21
CA GLY A 125 12.87 -7.84 8.44
C GLY A 125 13.87 -8.04 9.59
N GLN A 126 15.12 -7.59 9.44
CA GLN A 126 15.99 -7.43 10.62
C GLN A 126 15.43 -6.29 11.47
N LYS A 127 14.91 -6.63 12.65
CA LYS A 127 14.52 -5.63 13.64
C LYS A 127 15.74 -4.82 14.05
N ILE A 128 15.62 -3.52 13.88
CA ILE A 128 16.61 -2.56 14.37
C ILE A 128 16.45 -2.46 15.87
N SER A 129 17.57 -2.58 16.59
CA SER A 129 17.60 -2.16 17.99
C SER A 129 17.62 -0.63 18.02
N GLN A 130 16.45 -0.03 18.17
CA GLN A 130 16.26 1.43 18.21
C GLN A 130 16.80 2.07 19.49
N SER A 131 17.27 1.28 20.47
CA SER A 131 17.71 1.75 21.78
C SER A 131 18.93 2.69 21.78
N GLU A 132 19.61 2.86 20.66
CA GLU A 132 20.77 3.75 20.58
C GLU A 132 20.47 5.17 20.08
N ILE A 133 19.33 5.39 19.43
CA ILE A 133 19.01 6.64 18.73
C ILE A 133 18.27 7.63 19.61
N PHE A 134 17.45 7.12 20.52
CA PHE A 134 16.57 7.94 21.33
C PHE A 134 16.89 7.83 22.83
N LYS A 135 18.14 8.09 23.21
CA LYS A 135 18.54 8.09 24.62
C LYS A 135 17.84 9.15 25.47
N ASP A 136 17.15 10.10 24.87
CA ASP A 136 16.51 11.24 25.55
C ASP A 136 14.98 11.29 25.36
N GLY A 137 14.34 10.32 24.70
CA GLY A 137 12.90 10.26 24.46
C GLY A 137 12.25 9.03 25.11
N GLN A 138 11.32 9.24 26.00
CA GLN A 138 10.52 8.18 26.62
C GLN A 138 9.52 7.60 25.59
N GLY A 139 9.79 6.42 25.06
CA GLY A 139 8.87 5.62 24.28
C GLY A 139 9.37 4.19 24.22
N SER A 140 8.52 3.22 24.49
CA SER A 140 8.84 1.81 24.32
C SER A 140 8.68 1.46 22.84
N TYR A 141 9.77 1.49 22.09
CA TYR A 141 9.79 1.21 20.64
C TYR A 141 9.73 -0.29 20.29
N ASP A 142 9.55 -1.16 21.27
CA ASP A 142 9.44 -2.61 21.05
C ASP A 142 8.15 -3.01 20.33
N ASP A 143 7.17 -2.08 20.24
CA ASP A 143 5.83 -2.36 19.70
C ASP A 143 5.57 -1.72 18.32
N SER A 144 6.55 -1.04 17.70
CA SER A 144 6.36 -0.44 16.38
C SER A 144 6.42 -1.46 15.24
N TRP A 145 5.67 -1.19 14.16
CA TRP A 145 5.62 -1.98 12.93
C TRP A 145 6.69 -1.58 11.90
N ASP A 146 7.73 -0.89 12.33
CA ASP A 146 8.80 -0.46 11.45
C ASP A 146 9.37 -1.58 10.59
N SER A 147 9.51 -1.32 9.29
CA SER A 147 10.25 -2.18 8.38
C SER A 147 11.14 -1.34 7.47
N ILE A 148 12.47 -1.51 7.59
CA ILE A 148 13.42 -0.84 6.71
C ILE A 148 13.92 -1.86 5.70
N LEU A 149 13.46 -1.72 4.47
CA LEU A 149 13.80 -2.61 3.37
C LEU A 149 14.83 -1.94 2.45
N PRO A 150 15.90 -2.66 2.06
CA PRO A 150 16.86 -2.12 1.12
C PRO A 150 16.28 -2.07 -0.29
N LEU A 151 16.61 -1.02 -1.04
CA LEU A 151 16.48 -1.07 -2.48
C LEU A 151 17.51 -2.06 -3.05
N THR A 152 17.11 -2.93 -3.95
CA THR A 152 18.01 -3.91 -4.56
C THR A 152 17.95 -3.86 -6.07
N ASP A 153 19.11 -4.07 -6.72
CA ASP A 153 19.22 -4.20 -8.17
C ASP A 153 18.63 -5.54 -8.68
N GLU A 154 18.66 -5.74 -9.99
CA GLU A 154 18.20 -6.96 -10.66
C GLU A 154 18.92 -8.24 -10.17
N ASN A 155 20.13 -8.10 -9.61
CA ASN A 155 20.93 -9.20 -9.09
C ASN A 155 20.68 -9.43 -7.59
N GLY A 156 19.82 -8.62 -6.97
CA GLY A 156 19.54 -8.64 -5.55
C GLY A 156 20.65 -8.00 -4.70
N GLN A 157 21.52 -7.17 -5.32
CA GLN A 157 22.51 -6.40 -4.60
C GLN A 157 21.87 -5.12 -4.08
N MET A 158 22.22 -4.74 -2.86
CA MET A 158 21.69 -3.53 -2.24
C MET A 158 22.22 -2.29 -2.96
N ILE A 159 21.31 -1.40 -3.32
CA ILE A 159 21.62 -0.07 -3.84
C ILE A 159 21.67 0.88 -2.63
N ILE A 160 22.83 1.46 -2.37
CA ILE A 160 23.02 2.47 -1.33
C ILE A 160 23.26 3.78 -2.06
N ASN A 161 22.22 4.59 -2.16
CA ASN A 161 22.32 5.95 -2.68
C ASN A 161 22.31 6.91 -1.50
N GLU A 162 23.21 7.91 -1.52
CA GLU A 162 23.01 9.09 -0.70
C GLU A 162 21.74 9.77 -1.24
N ALA A 163 20.73 9.93 -0.39
CA ALA A 163 19.49 10.59 -0.80
C ALA A 163 19.76 12.08 -1.02
N SER A 164 19.88 12.46 -2.29
CA SER A 164 20.13 13.85 -2.70
C SER A 164 18.85 14.57 -3.07
N ASN A 165 17.84 13.84 -3.59
CA ASN A 165 16.58 14.39 -4.05
C ASN A 165 15.42 13.54 -3.52
N ILE A 166 14.53 14.16 -2.77
CA ILE A 166 13.39 13.50 -2.13
C ILE A 166 12.10 14.15 -2.61
N VAL A 167 11.11 13.34 -3.02
CA VAL A 167 9.74 13.79 -3.28
C VAL A 167 8.85 13.36 -2.13
N LEU A 168 8.03 14.28 -1.61
CA LEU A 168 7.06 14.03 -0.57
C LEU A 168 5.65 14.05 -1.16
N PHE A 169 4.90 12.97 -1.01
CA PHE A 169 3.45 12.90 -1.26
C PHE A 169 2.70 12.80 0.05
N GLY A 170 1.58 13.48 0.17
CA GLY A 170 0.76 13.42 1.37
C GLY A 170 -0.20 14.59 1.49
N ASN A 171 -0.62 14.84 2.71
CA ASN A 171 -1.53 15.94 3.05
C ASN A 171 -0.97 16.78 4.21
N ALA A 172 -1.79 17.12 5.21
CA ALA A 172 -1.44 18.05 6.28
C ALA A 172 -0.04 17.85 6.92
N PRO A 173 0.48 16.65 7.22
CA PRO A 173 1.82 16.50 7.80
C PRO A 173 2.91 17.25 7.04
N PHE A 174 2.86 17.23 5.71
CA PHE A 174 3.83 17.92 4.85
C PHE A 174 3.34 19.28 4.34
N ALA A 175 2.01 19.49 4.27
CA ALA A 175 1.42 20.70 3.73
C ALA A 175 1.29 21.83 4.76
N ASP A 176 1.16 21.50 6.05
CA ASP A 176 1.02 22.47 7.12
C ASP A 176 2.26 23.36 7.25
N ASP A 177 2.03 24.66 7.41
CA ASP A 177 3.10 25.65 7.53
C ASP A 177 4.17 25.55 6.42
N ARG A 178 3.78 25.15 5.21
CA ARG A 178 4.60 24.77 4.05
C ARG A 178 5.79 25.70 3.83
N ASP A 179 5.61 27.01 3.99
CA ASP A 179 6.62 28.03 3.75
C ASP A 179 7.50 28.31 4.99
N SER A 180 7.22 27.64 6.11
CA SER A 180 7.97 27.80 7.35
C SER A 180 9.26 26.99 7.35
N SER A 181 10.31 27.50 8.01
CA SER A 181 11.51 26.71 8.34
C SER A 181 11.21 25.53 9.27
N ASP A 182 10.06 25.57 9.96
CA ASP A 182 9.61 24.58 10.92
C ASP A 182 8.53 23.64 10.32
N SER A 183 8.29 23.73 9.00
CA SER A 183 7.49 22.73 8.28
C SER A 183 8.21 21.39 8.26
N LEU A 184 7.45 20.27 8.23
CA LEU A 184 8.07 18.94 8.21
C LEU A 184 8.99 18.76 6.99
N ALA A 185 8.59 19.26 5.82
CA ALA A 185 9.42 19.22 4.62
C ALA A 185 10.76 19.97 4.78
N SER A 186 10.72 21.18 5.37
CA SER A 186 11.93 21.97 5.65
C SER A 186 12.84 21.30 6.68
N LEU A 187 12.25 20.69 7.71
CA LEU A 187 13.00 19.95 8.72
C LEU A 187 13.63 18.67 8.13
N ILE A 188 12.93 17.92 7.27
CA ILE A 188 13.52 16.80 6.55
C ILE A 188 14.68 17.25 5.67
N ALA A 189 14.52 18.32 4.91
CA ALA A 189 15.62 18.87 4.09
C ALA A 189 16.84 19.24 4.94
N LYS A 190 16.62 19.83 6.11
CA LYS A 190 17.67 20.21 7.06
C LYS A 190 18.38 19.00 7.68
N GLU A 191 17.63 18.00 8.15
CA GLU A 191 18.20 16.82 8.82
C GLU A 191 18.93 15.90 7.83
N THR A 192 18.43 15.78 6.60
CA THR A 192 19.02 14.89 5.57
C THR A 192 20.06 15.58 4.70
N GLY A 193 20.03 16.91 4.58
CA GLY A 193 20.82 17.67 3.62
C GLY A 193 20.36 17.54 2.16
N ALA A 194 19.25 16.86 1.91
CA ALA A 194 18.70 16.60 0.57
C ALA A 194 17.89 17.79 0.03
N THR A 195 17.75 17.86 -1.28
CA THR A 195 16.74 18.69 -1.92
C THR A 195 15.38 18.00 -1.78
N VAL A 196 14.40 18.71 -1.21
CA VAL A 196 13.05 18.18 -0.97
C VAL A 196 12.05 18.87 -1.88
N TYR A 197 11.32 18.07 -2.67
CA TYR A 197 10.20 18.49 -3.50
C TYR A 197 8.91 18.14 -2.76
N ASN A 198 8.26 19.12 -2.15
CA ASN A 198 7.04 18.92 -1.40
C ASN A 198 5.83 18.92 -2.33
N CYS A 199 5.32 17.73 -2.67
CA CYS A 199 4.16 17.52 -3.53
C CYS A 199 2.90 17.13 -2.74
N SER A 200 2.81 17.52 -1.46
CA SER A 200 1.63 17.34 -0.63
C SER A 200 0.55 18.38 -0.92
N ILE A 201 -0.70 18.04 -0.67
CA ILE A 201 -1.87 18.91 -0.86
C ILE A 201 -2.71 18.95 0.42
N SER A 202 -2.93 20.16 0.95
CA SER A 202 -3.77 20.38 2.13
C SER A 202 -5.20 19.86 1.91
N GLY A 203 -5.75 19.13 2.88
CA GLY A 203 -7.10 18.62 2.86
C GLY A 203 -7.38 17.53 1.82
N SER A 204 -6.34 16.99 1.17
CA SER A 204 -6.47 15.79 0.35
C SER A 204 -6.53 14.53 1.21
N TYR A 205 -7.00 13.45 0.60
CA TYR A 205 -7.06 12.11 1.21
C TYR A 205 -6.20 11.14 0.39
N MET A 206 -5.79 10.03 1.01
CA MET A 206 -5.17 8.96 0.26
C MET A 206 -6.20 8.29 -0.66
N ALA A 207 -7.37 7.90 -0.12
CA ALA A 207 -8.44 7.29 -0.89
C ALA A 207 -9.22 8.31 -1.73
N ALA A 208 -9.56 7.94 -2.97
CA ALA A 208 -10.51 8.68 -3.78
C ALA A 208 -11.95 8.34 -3.37
N GLN A 209 -12.87 9.29 -3.51
CA GLN A 209 -14.29 9.04 -3.27
C GLN A 209 -14.99 8.42 -4.49
N ARG A 210 -14.35 8.51 -5.69
CA ARG A 210 -14.89 8.00 -6.95
C ARG A 210 -13.81 7.29 -7.77
N LEU A 211 -14.18 6.14 -8.32
CA LEU A 211 -13.31 5.39 -9.24
C LEU A 211 -13.02 6.19 -10.52
N ASN A 212 -14.04 6.87 -11.05
CA ASN A 212 -13.90 7.78 -12.16
C ASN A 212 -14.00 9.20 -11.62
N TYR A 213 -13.00 10.01 -11.87
CA TYR A 213 -12.96 11.39 -11.42
C TYR A 213 -14.21 12.17 -11.86
N ASP A 214 -14.90 12.78 -10.89
CA ASP A 214 -16.07 13.63 -11.10
C ASP A 214 -15.92 14.93 -10.31
N PRO A 215 -15.47 16.02 -10.95
CA PRO A 215 -15.22 17.28 -10.27
C PRO A 215 -16.48 17.94 -9.68
N SER A 216 -17.66 17.54 -10.16
CA SER A 216 -18.93 18.08 -9.62
C SER A 216 -19.32 17.45 -8.29
N TYR A 217 -18.78 16.28 -7.98
CA TYR A 217 -19.08 15.53 -6.77
C TYR A 217 -17.90 15.51 -5.78
N ALA A 218 -16.72 15.18 -6.25
CA ALA A 218 -15.52 15.04 -5.44
C ALA A 218 -14.31 15.72 -6.11
N PRO A 219 -14.30 17.06 -6.17
CA PRO A 219 -13.21 17.79 -6.84
C PRO A 219 -11.85 17.54 -6.22
N MET A 220 -11.78 17.28 -4.90
CA MET A 220 -10.54 16.97 -4.20
C MET A 220 -9.93 15.62 -4.58
N ASP A 221 -10.70 14.70 -5.20
CA ASP A 221 -10.17 13.42 -5.68
C ASP A 221 -9.02 13.59 -6.68
N ALA A 222 -9.00 14.70 -7.45
CA ALA A 222 -7.88 15.02 -8.33
C ALA A 222 -6.54 15.06 -7.59
N TYR A 223 -6.55 15.33 -6.30
CA TYR A 223 -5.38 15.49 -5.45
C TYR A 223 -5.13 14.27 -4.52
N CYS A 224 -5.84 13.15 -4.71
CA CYS A 224 -5.52 11.92 -4.01
C CYS A 224 -4.19 11.32 -4.51
N LEU A 225 -3.58 10.44 -3.73
CA LEU A 225 -2.25 9.90 -4.04
C LEU A 225 -2.17 9.29 -5.45
N TYR A 226 -3.15 8.47 -5.83
CA TYR A 226 -3.16 7.78 -7.13
C TYR A 226 -3.11 8.75 -8.32
N TRP A 227 -3.87 9.84 -8.28
CA TRP A 227 -3.89 10.80 -9.40
C TRP A 227 -2.64 11.67 -9.44
N LEU A 228 -2.09 12.07 -8.27
CA LEU A 228 -0.80 12.79 -8.21
C LEU A 228 0.35 11.91 -8.71
N VAL A 229 0.40 10.66 -8.31
CA VAL A 229 1.39 9.68 -8.78
C VAL A 229 1.21 9.39 -10.28
N SER A 230 -0.03 9.25 -10.75
CA SER A 230 -0.31 9.07 -12.18
C SER A 230 0.22 10.24 -13.01
N LEU A 231 0.07 11.48 -12.51
CA LEU A 231 0.65 12.67 -13.15
C LEU A 231 2.18 12.61 -13.17
N ALA A 232 2.81 12.25 -12.06
CA ALA A 232 4.26 12.05 -11.96
C ALA A 232 4.78 10.99 -12.94
N CYS A 233 3.97 9.98 -13.23
CA CYS A 233 4.24 8.95 -14.24
C CYS A 233 3.85 9.36 -15.67
N GLY A 234 3.53 10.63 -15.91
CA GLY A 234 3.28 11.19 -17.24
C GLY A 234 1.86 10.99 -17.78
N ALA A 235 0.89 10.66 -16.93
CA ALA A 235 -0.52 10.59 -17.35
C ALA A 235 -1.03 11.99 -17.78
N PRO A 236 -1.80 12.12 -18.88
CA PRO A 236 -2.30 13.40 -19.37
C PRO A 236 -3.54 13.88 -18.60
N LEU A 237 -3.33 14.34 -17.36
CA LEU A 237 -4.40 14.69 -16.40
C LEU A 237 -4.66 16.20 -16.26
N ASP A 238 -4.19 17.02 -17.21
CA ASP A 238 -4.35 18.48 -17.17
C ASP A 238 -5.81 18.93 -16.92
N GLY A 239 -6.75 18.23 -17.55
CA GLY A 239 -8.19 18.50 -17.38
C GLY A 239 -8.67 18.28 -15.96
N TYR A 240 -8.17 17.27 -15.25
CA TYR A 240 -8.59 16.94 -13.89
C TYR A 240 -8.30 18.10 -12.93
N TYR A 241 -7.09 18.65 -12.98
CA TYR A 241 -6.67 19.73 -12.09
C TYR A 241 -7.34 21.06 -12.39
N SER A 242 -7.55 21.37 -13.68
CA SER A 242 -8.30 22.56 -14.06
C SER A 242 -9.77 22.49 -13.65
N ASP A 243 -10.39 21.33 -13.80
CA ASP A 243 -11.78 21.09 -13.42
C ASP A 243 -11.93 21.08 -11.88
N ALA A 244 -10.96 20.53 -11.15
CA ALA A 244 -10.90 20.61 -9.70
C ALA A 244 -10.85 22.06 -9.22
N ALA A 245 -9.89 22.84 -9.74
CA ALA A 245 -9.73 24.24 -9.38
C ALA A 245 -10.99 25.06 -9.71
N GLN A 246 -11.63 24.80 -10.87
CA GLN A 246 -12.88 25.46 -11.24
C GLN A 246 -14.02 25.11 -10.27
N SER A 247 -14.11 23.85 -9.83
CA SER A 247 -15.19 23.39 -8.95
C SER A 247 -14.99 23.87 -7.51
N LEU A 248 -13.75 23.90 -7.04
CA LEU A 248 -13.38 24.36 -5.70
C LEU A 248 -13.41 25.89 -5.57
N GLY A 249 -13.11 26.62 -6.65
CA GLY A 249 -13.02 28.07 -6.62
C GLY A 249 -12.05 28.57 -5.56
N ASP A 250 -12.51 29.42 -4.65
CA ASP A 250 -11.70 29.99 -3.55
C ASP A 250 -11.23 28.93 -2.51
N ASN A 251 -11.78 27.71 -2.55
CA ASN A 251 -11.38 26.60 -1.69
C ASN A 251 -10.30 25.71 -2.32
N THR A 252 -9.78 26.08 -3.49
CA THR A 252 -8.64 25.36 -4.09
C THR A 252 -7.43 25.46 -3.16
N PRO A 253 -6.77 24.35 -2.81
CA PRO A 253 -5.55 24.39 -2.01
C PRO A 253 -4.53 25.36 -2.64
N PRO A 254 -3.96 26.30 -1.88
CA PRO A 254 -3.10 27.34 -2.44
C PRO A 254 -1.85 26.81 -3.12
N GLU A 255 -1.36 25.64 -2.70
CA GLU A 255 -0.19 24.95 -3.26
C GLU A 255 -0.51 24.09 -4.50
N ALA A 256 -1.78 23.86 -4.83
CA ALA A 256 -2.20 22.90 -5.84
C ALA A 256 -1.58 23.16 -7.23
N GLU A 257 -1.53 24.42 -7.67
CA GLU A 257 -0.93 24.79 -8.96
C GLU A 257 0.56 24.54 -8.98
N GLU A 258 1.27 24.89 -7.91
CA GLU A 258 2.72 24.65 -7.76
C GLU A 258 3.04 23.15 -7.79
N VAL A 259 2.29 22.34 -7.02
CA VAL A 259 2.47 20.90 -6.96
C VAL A 259 2.24 20.24 -8.32
N VAL A 260 1.13 20.57 -8.98
CA VAL A 260 0.83 20.05 -10.32
C VAL A 260 1.93 20.42 -11.32
N ASN A 261 2.42 21.66 -11.31
CA ASN A 261 3.50 22.08 -12.18
C ASN A 261 4.82 21.38 -11.85
N THR A 262 5.12 21.17 -10.57
CA THR A 262 6.30 20.42 -10.12
C THR A 262 6.25 18.99 -10.65
N LEU A 263 5.15 18.26 -10.42
CA LEU A 263 5.00 16.88 -10.87
C LEU A 263 5.09 16.71 -12.38
N LYS A 264 4.67 17.71 -13.16
CA LYS A 264 4.75 17.71 -14.63
C LYS A 264 6.14 17.99 -15.19
N THR A 265 6.96 18.71 -14.46
CA THR A 265 8.25 19.22 -14.96
C THR A 265 9.47 18.55 -14.32
N LEU A 266 9.29 17.93 -13.17
CA LEU A 266 10.35 17.23 -12.44
C LEU A 266 10.78 15.97 -13.21
N ASP A 267 12.09 15.83 -13.41
CA ASP A 267 12.66 14.60 -13.96
C ASP A 267 12.79 13.56 -12.84
N PHE A 268 11.84 12.64 -12.75
CA PHE A 268 11.82 11.59 -11.73
C PHE A 268 13.01 10.63 -11.82
N ASN A 269 13.74 10.57 -12.93
CA ASN A 269 15.00 9.79 -12.99
C ASN A 269 16.13 10.40 -12.13
N THR A 270 15.95 11.62 -11.64
CA THR A 270 16.89 12.28 -10.73
C THR A 270 16.49 12.14 -9.26
N ILE A 271 15.38 11.48 -8.96
CA ILE A 271 14.85 11.29 -7.61
C ILE A 271 15.38 9.99 -7.02
N ASP A 272 15.91 10.08 -5.80
CA ASP A 272 16.47 8.94 -5.08
C ASP A 272 15.44 8.29 -4.13
N THR A 273 14.55 9.12 -3.58
CA THR A 273 13.59 8.67 -2.56
C THR A 273 12.23 9.35 -2.75
N ILE A 274 11.18 8.58 -2.56
CA ILE A 274 9.81 9.07 -2.42
C ILE A 274 9.34 8.71 -1.00
N ALA A 275 8.83 9.70 -0.27
CA ALA A 275 8.15 9.49 1.00
C ALA A 275 6.65 9.77 0.84
N ILE A 276 5.83 8.90 1.39
CA ILE A 276 4.36 8.99 1.34
C ILE A 276 3.86 9.05 2.78
N MET A 277 3.19 10.14 3.17
CA MET A 277 2.59 10.28 4.50
C MET A 277 1.26 11.03 4.39
N TYR A 278 0.19 10.35 4.72
CA TYR A 278 -1.12 10.94 4.97
C TYR A 278 -1.40 10.91 6.48
N ASP A 279 -2.13 11.90 6.98
CA ASP A 279 -2.62 11.91 8.34
C ASP A 279 -3.80 10.94 8.52
N ALA A 280 -4.42 10.94 9.69
CA ALA A 280 -5.55 10.06 9.99
C ALA A 280 -6.89 10.51 9.35
N SER A 281 -6.88 11.45 8.40
CA SER A 281 -8.12 11.99 7.80
C SER A 281 -8.97 10.92 7.11
N ASP A 282 -8.36 9.92 6.44
CA ASP A 282 -9.11 8.81 5.83
C ASP A 282 -9.88 8.00 6.89
N TYR A 283 -9.27 7.76 8.06
CA TYR A 283 -9.95 7.15 9.20
C TYR A 283 -11.07 8.05 9.74
N LEU A 284 -10.78 9.34 9.99
CA LEU A 284 -11.76 10.30 10.54
C LEU A 284 -12.97 10.49 9.62
N MET A 285 -12.79 10.33 8.32
CA MET A 285 -13.89 10.38 7.33
C MET A 285 -14.56 9.02 7.13
N GLY A 286 -14.06 7.96 7.75
CA GLY A 286 -14.58 6.61 7.60
C GLY A 286 -14.47 6.07 6.17
N HIS A 287 -13.38 6.40 5.46
CA HIS A 287 -13.11 5.84 4.15
C HIS A 287 -12.88 4.34 4.24
N ALA A 288 -13.23 3.60 3.18
CA ALA A 288 -13.01 2.17 3.14
C ALA A 288 -11.51 1.85 3.13
N MET A 289 -11.09 0.86 3.95
CA MET A 289 -9.68 0.52 4.11
C MET A 289 -9.11 -0.27 2.93
N TYR A 290 -9.79 -1.34 2.53
CA TYR A 290 -9.30 -2.27 1.50
C TYR A 290 -10.46 -3.02 0.84
N SER A 291 -10.18 -3.67 -0.28
CA SER A 291 -11.09 -4.59 -0.96
C SER A 291 -10.38 -5.90 -1.26
N ASP A 292 -10.95 -7.02 -0.84
CA ASP A 292 -10.44 -8.36 -1.18
C ASP A 292 -10.65 -8.71 -2.67
N GLU A 293 -11.65 -8.07 -3.31
CA GLU A 293 -12.00 -8.32 -4.71
C GLU A 293 -11.12 -7.49 -5.66
N ASN A 294 -10.73 -6.29 -5.25
CA ASN A 294 -9.90 -5.38 -6.02
C ASN A 294 -8.84 -4.71 -5.10
N PRO A 295 -7.68 -5.34 -4.89
CA PRO A 295 -6.65 -4.83 -3.98
C PRO A 295 -6.10 -3.46 -4.35
N THR A 296 -6.13 -3.10 -5.63
CA THR A 296 -5.64 -1.81 -6.16
C THR A 296 -6.77 -0.83 -6.48
N ASP A 297 -7.93 -0.94 -5.80
CA ASP A 297 -9.03 -0.01 -5.96
C ASP A 297 -8.70 1.37 -5.36
N PRO A 298 -8.58 2.44 -6.16
CA PRO A 298 -8.22 3.76 -5.65
C PRO A 298 -9.25 4.37 -4.68
N MET A 299 -10.44 3.81 -4.59
CA MET A 299 -11.47 4.21 -3.62
C MET A 299 -11.24 3.62 -2.22
N GLN A 300 -10.26 2.76 -2.07
CA GLN A 300 -9.87 2.17 -0.79
C GLN A 300 -8.56 2.80 -0.31
N PHE A 301 -8.41 2.98 0.99
CA PHE A 301 -7.19 3.57 1.58
C PHE A 301 -5.93 2.82 1.14
N THR A 302 -5.85 1.52 1.41
CA THR A 302 -4.69 0.73 0.98
C THR A 302 -4.67 0.43 -0.51
N GLY A 303 -5.84 0.35 -1.15
CA GLY A 303 -5.92 0.10 -2.59
C GLY A 303 -5.36 1.27 -3.41
N ASN A 304 -5.57 2.51 -2.96
CA ASN A 304 -4.95 3.69 -3.56
C ASN A 304 -3.42 3.67 -3.38
N LEU A 305 -2.95 3.31 -2.17
CA LEU A 305 -1.52 3.15 -1.90
C LEU A 305 -0.89 2.08 -2.78
N GLU A 306 -1.47 0.87 -2.85
CA GLU A 306 -0.95 -0.23 -3.65
C GLU A 306 -0.89 0.12 -5.14
N ALA A 307 -1.97 0.68 -5.70
CA ALA A 307 -1.99 1.16 -7.08
C ALA A 307 -0.91 2.22 -7.36
N SER A 308 -0.68 3.12 -6.41
CA SER A 308 0.34 4.16 -6.51
C SER A 308 1.76 3.59 -6.45
N ILE A 309 2.03 2.66 -5.54
CA ILE A 309 3.33 1.98 -5.44
C ILE A 309 3.62 1.19 -6.73
N GLU A 310 2.64 0.43 -7.24
CA GLU A 310 2.81 -0.31 -8.52
C GLU A 310 3.14 0.62 -9.68
N LEU A 311 2.48 1.78 -9.78
CA LEU A 311 2.80 2.77 -10.83
C LEU A 311 4.22 3.32 -10.68
N LEU A 312 4.64 3.68 -9.46
CA LEU A 312 5.98 4.20 -9.19
C LEU A 312 7.05 3.16 -9.49
N GLN A 313 6.91 1.94 -8.98
CA GLN A 313 7.87 0.85 -9.22
C GLN A 313 7.94 0.44 -10.69
N GLY A 314 6.81 0.51 -11.40
CA GLY A 314 6.75 0.19 -12.83
C GLY A 314 7.43 1.24 -13.72
N ASN A 315 7.42 2.51 -13.34
CA ASN A 315 8.02 3.61 -14.09
C ASN A 315 9.44 3.97 -13.62
N TYR A 316 9.71 3.84 -12.32
CA TYR A 316 10.93 4.31 -11.66
C TYR A 316 11.45 3.25 -10.65
N PRO A 317 11.93 2.09 -11.12
CA PRO A 317 12.31 0.96 -10.26
C PRO A 317 13.49 1.24 -9.34
N ASP A 318 14.30 2.26 -9.64
CA ASP A 318 15.49 2.64 -8.89
C ASP A 318 15.20 3.66 -7.78
N ILE A 319 13.95 4.09 -7.61
CA ILE A 319 13.54 5.01 -6.55
C ILE A 319 13.17 4.22 -5.29
N ARG A 320 13.78 4.56 -4.18
CA ARG A 320 13.39 4.02 -2.88
C ARG A 320 12.09 4.66 -2.41
N ILE A 321 11.10 3.83 -2.04
CA ILE A 321 9.84 4.32 -1.48
C ILE A 321 9.82 4.04 0.03
N ILE A 322 9.39 5.04 0.82
CA ILE A 322 9.17 4.95 2.26
C ILE A 322 7.72 5.39 2.51
N VAL A 323 6.89 4.45 2.94
CA VAL A 323 5.54 4.76 3.43
C VAL A 323 5.63 5.08 4.92
N MET A 324 5.03 6.17 5.32
CA MET A 324 5.01 6.67 6.69
C MET A 324 3.55 6.65 7.16
N SER A 325 3.25 5.87 8.19
CA SER A 325 1.89 5.81 8.71
C SER A 325 1.43 7.17 9.25
N PRO A 326 0.11 7.40 9.37
CA PRO A 326 -0.39 8.49 10.19
C PRO A 326 0.17 8.40 11.61
N THR A 327 0.26 9.54 12.27
CA THR A 327 0.46 9.63 13.72
C THR A 327 -0.84 9.34 14.44
N TYR A 328 -0.77 9.20 15.76
CA TYR A 328 -1.99 9.19 16.58
C TYR A 328 -2.83 10.44 16.29
N ALA A 329 -4.16 10.26 16.31
CA ALA A 329 -5.12 11.32 16.19
C ALA A 329 -6.28 11.03 17.13
N TYR A 330 -6.85 12.06 17.77
CA TYR A 330 -8.08 11.88 18.51
C TYR A 330 -9.27 11.82 17.54
N ALA A 331 -10.11 10.82 17.70
CA ALA A 331 -11.42 10.83 17.10
C ALA A 331 -12.29 11.91 17.74
N ILE A 332 -13.34 12.34 17.05
CA ILE A 332 -14.31 13.29 17.55
C ILE A 332 -15.65 12.56 17.66
N ASP A 333 -16.18 12.46 18.85
CA ASP A 333 -17.49 11.88 19.07
C ASP A 333 -18.58 12.74 18.40
N GLU A 334 -19.37 12.16 17.52
CA GLU A 334 -20.35 12.90 16.70
C GLU A 334 -21.50 13.50 17.53
N GLU A 335 -21.79 12.95 18.73
CA GLU A 335 -22.90 13.42 19.57
C GLU A 335 -22.45 14.52 20.51
N SER A 336 -21.29 14.37 21.17
CA SER A 336 -20.79 15.31 22.16
C SER A 336 -19.83 16.35 21.61
N GLY A 337 -19.12 16.05 20.52
CA GLY A 337 -18.03 16.85 19.98
C GLY A 337 -16.73 16.74 20.79
N ASP A 338 -16.65 15.80 21.75
CA ASP A 338 -15.48 15.59 22.57
C ASP A 338 -14.42 14.75 21.86
N TYR A 339 -13.15 14.94 22.23
CA TYR A 339 -12.07 14.09 21.78
C TYR A 339 -12.14 12.72 22.48
N VAL A 340 -12.07 11.67 21.69
CA VAL A 340 -12.08 10.28 22.15
C VAL A 340 -10.93 9.50 21.53
N SER A 341 -10.53 8.40 22.16
CA SER A 341 -9.44 7.57 21.65
C SER A 341 -9.78 6.97 20.29
N SER A 342 -8.88 7.13 19.32
CA SER A 342 -9.00 6.50 18.01
C SER A 342 -8.73 4.98 18.03
N ASP A 343 -8.31 4.44 19.16
CA ASP A 343 -8.14 2.99 19.35
C ASP A 343 -9.45 2.28 19.68
N ILE A 344 -10.51 3.04 19.99
CA ILE A 344 -11.84 2.50 20.33
C ILE A 344 -12.96 3.09 19.49
N TYR A 345 -12.78 4.26 18.86
CA TYR A 345 -13.83 4.92 18.09
C TYR A 345 -13.85 4.44 16.63
N ILE A 346 -15.03 4.11 16.14
CA ILE A 346 -15.23 3.54 14.80
C ILE A 346 -16.15 4.46 14.00
N TYR A 347 -15.62 5.04 12.91
CA TYR A 347 -16.42 5.83 11.98
C TYR A 347 -17.04 4.96 10.88
N ASN A 348 -18.33 5.21 10.57
CA ASN A 348 -19.05 4.56 9.45
C ASN A 348 -18.92 3.03 9.44
N ASN A 349 -18.87 2.39 10.61
CA ASN A 349 -18.70 0.93 10.75
C ASN A 349 -17.45 0.39 10.05
N ARG A 350 -16.36 1.19 9.99
CA ARG A 350 -15.09 0.73 9.35
C ARG A 350 -14.22 -0.01 10.34
N ASP A 351 -13.37 0.71 11.06
CA ASP A 351 -12.54 0.17 12.14
C ASP A 351 -11.81 1.31 12.87
N VAL A 352 -11.01 0.96 13.85
CA VAL A 352 -10.15 1.88 14.60
C VAL A 352 -8.92 2.28 13.80
N LEU A 353 -8.25 3.40 14.18
CA LEU A 353 -7.09 3.92 13.47
C LEU A 353 -5.96 2.90 13.34
N SER A 354 -5.69 2.14 14.41
CA SER A 354 -4.64 1.11 14.39
C SER A 354 -4.85 0.05 13.31
N THR A 355 -6.08 -0.27 12.96
CA THR A 355 -6.36 -1.21 11.86
C THR A 355 -5.97 -0.62 10.49
N TYR A 356 -6.20 0.68 10.26
CA TYR A 356 -5.73 1.36 9.05
C TYR A 356 -4.20 1.27 8.92
N VAL A 357 -3.48 1.58 10.00
CA VAL A 357 -2.00 1.54 10.04
C VAL A 357 -1.46 0.12 9.80
N ILE A 358 -2.06 -0.90 10.42
CA ILE A 358 -1.65 -2.30 10.19
C ILE A 358 -1.88 -2.71 8.73
N LYS A 359 -2.98 -2.30 8.11
CA LYS A 359 -3.26 -2.58 6.71
C LYS A 359 -2.30 -1.85 5.77
N GLU A 360 -1.98 -0.60 6.08
CA GLU A 360 -0.99 0.19 5.35
C GLU A 360 0.41 -0.45 5.41
N CYS A 361 0.84 -0.89 6.60
CA CYS A 361 2.08 -1.65 6.79
C CYS A 361 2.10 -2.92 5.93
N TYR A 362 0.99 -3.65 5.91
CA TYR A 362 0.87 -4.86 5.08
C TYR A 362 1.03 -4.52 3.60
N SER A 363 0.31 -3.49 3.10
CA SER A 363 0.38 -3.03 1.71
C SER A 363 1.79 -2.60 1.31
N ALA A 364 2.49 -1.84 2.15
CA ALA A 364 3.89 -1.47 1.90
C ALA A 364 4.80 -2.72 1.81
N ASN A 365 4.67 -3.65 2.75
CA ASN A 365 5.55 -4.82 2.84
C ASN A 365 5.36 -5.83 1.70
N ILE A 366 4.13 -6.05 1.20
CA ILE A 366 3.91 -6.94 0.06
C ILE A 366 4.55 -6.41 -1.24
N HIS A 367 4.70 -5.10 -1.36
CA HIS A 367 5.39 -4.44 -2.47
C HIS A 367 6.90 -4.24 -2.20
N SER A 368 7.44 -4.80 -1.12
CA SER A 368 8.86 -4.64 -0.72
C SER A 368 9.27 -3.18 -0.50
N VAL A 369 8.36 -2.37 0.03
CA VAL A 369 8.54 -0.96 0.34
C VAL A 369 8.75 -0.79 1.83
N SER A 370 9.65 0.14 2.22
CA SER A 370 9.89 0.47 3.63
C SER A 370 8.66 1.09 4.27
N PHE A 371 8.40 0.75 5.54
CA PHE A 371 7.31 1.30 6.32
C PHE A 371 7.81 1.90 7.62
N MET A 372 7.53 3.18 7.86
CA MET A 372 7.83 3.91 9.08
C MET A 372 6.55 4.10 9.88
N ASP A 373 6.43 3.37 10.97
CA ASP A 373 5.27 3.42 11.85
C ASP A 373 5.31 4.63 12.78
N ASN A 374 4.51 5.65 12.50
CA ASN A 374 4.42 6.84 13.33
C ASN A 374 3.39 6.72 14.46
N LEU A 375 2.40 5.82 14.34
CA LEU A 375 1.36 5.64 15.33
C LEU A 375 1.92 5.07 16.65
N TYR A 376 2.76 4.04 16.56
CA TYR A 376 3.37 3.41 17.73
C TYR A 376 4.84 3.80 17.93
N GLY A 377 5.50 4.29 16.88
CA GLY A 377 6.92 4.62 16.92
C GLY A 377 7.25 6.09 17.15
N SER A 378 6.29 7.01 17.06
CA SER A 378 6.54 8.45 17.17
C SER A 378 5.53 9.17 18.03
N VAL A 379 4.33 9.42 17.51
CA VAL A 379 3.25 10.13 18.21
C VAL A 379 2.15 9.13 18.51
N THR A 380 2.10 8.69 19.76
CA THR A 380 1.21 7.66 20.31
C THR A 380 0.12 8.31 21.15
N GLU A 381 -0.87 7.53 21.59
CA GLU A 381 -1.90 8.01 22.52
C GLU A 381 -1.28 8.64 23.78
N ASP A 382 -0.20 8.05 24.32
CA ASP A 382 0.42 8.49 25.58
C ASP A 382 1.11 9.86 25.47
N ASN A 383 1.51 10.29 24.27
CA ASN A 383 2.30 11.52 24.06
C ASN A 383 1.65 12.51 23.09
N ALA A 384 0.47 12.21 22.58
CA ALA A 384 -0.21 13.03 21.56
C ALA A 384 -0.38 14.49 21.98
N ASP A 385 -0.71 14.75 23.25
CA ASP A 385 -0.86 16.12 23.79
C ASP A 385 0.43 16.95 23.71
N GLU A 386 1.60 16.32 23.67
CA GLU A 386 2.86 17.02 23.53
C GLU A 386 3.19 17.37 22.07
N TYR A 387 2.76 16.52 21.12
CA TYR A 387 3.21 16.58 19.73
C TYR A 387 2.13 17.02 18.72
N LEU A 388 0.86 17.09 19.14
CA LEU A 388 -0.24 17.61 18.33
C LEU A 388 -0.59 19.04 18.74
N SER A 389 -1.11 19.81 17.80
CA SER A 389 -1.66 21.17 18.00
C SER A 389 -3.19 21.15 18.22
N ASP A 390 -3.84 20.10 17.75
CA ASP A 390 -5.26 19.82 17.88
C ASP A 390 -5.51 18.31 17.90
N ASN A 391 -6.63 17.81 17.42
CA ASN A 391 -6.92 16.38 17.38
C ASN A 391 -6.11 15.59 16.32
N LEU A 392 -5.42 16.25 15.40
CA LEU A 392 -4.86 15.62 14.20
C LEU A 392 -3.49 16.19 13.80
N HIS A 393 -3.34 17.54 13.81
CA HIS A 393 -2.20 18.20 13.20
C HIS A 393 -0.98 18.24 14.11
N LEU A 394 0.20 17.97 13.53
CA LEU A 394 1.46 18.03 14.24
C LEU A 394 1.84 19.47 14.63
N ASN A 395 2.23 19.68 15.87
CA ASN A 395 2.93 20.90 16.24
C ASN A 395 4.42 20.82 15.83
N VAL A 396 5.19 21.89 16.08
CA VAL A 396 6.61 21.95 15.69
C VAL A 396 7.42 20.81 16.29
N LYS A 397 7.20 20.46 17.56
CA LYS A 397 7.92 19.33 18.19
C LYS A 397 7.61 17.98 17.53
N GLY A 398 6.34 17.75 17.16
CA GLY A 398 5.93 16.56 16.44
C GLY A 398 6.62 16.47 15.09
N ARG A 399 6.68 17.58 14.34
CA ARG A 399 7.39 17.65 13.06
C ARG A 399 8.90 17.40 13.21
N GLU A 400 9.54 17.96 14.25
CA GLU A 400 10.97 17.70 14.54
C GLU A 400 11.23 16.22 14.86
N LEU A 401 10.33 15.58 15.63
CA LEU A 401 10.44 14.15 15.96
C LEU A 401 10.37 13.29 14.69
N ILE A 402 9.37 13.53 13.84
CA ILE A 402 9.19 12.80 12.59
C ILE A 402 10.36 13.01 11.63
N ALA A 403 10.86 14.24 11.48
CA ALA A 403 11.99 14.55 10.59
C ALA A 403 13.26 13.80 10.99
N LYS A 404 13.59 13.76 12.28
CA LYS A 404 14.76 13.02 12.81
C LYS A 404 14.62 11.52 12.59
N ARG A 405 13.40 10.99 12.80
CA ARG A 405 13.15 9.59 12.59
C ARG A 405 13.22 9.21 11.12
N PHE A 406 12.73 10.08 10.23
CA PHE A 406 12.85 9.90 8.79
C PHE A 406 14.32 9.89 8.32
N GLU A 407 15.16 10.81 8.82
CA GLU A 407 16.62 10.83 8.55
C GLU A 407 17.27 9.49 8.94
N TYR A 408 16.88 8.96 10.08
CA TYR A 408 17.38 7.64 10.50
C TYR A 408 16.97 6.53 9.53
N PHE A 409 15.69 6.46 9.13
CA PHE A 409 15.19 5.50 8.16
C PHE A 409 15.93 5.59 6.83
N LEU A 410 16.13 6.83 6.37
CA LEU A 410 16.79 7.12 5.11
C LEU A 410 18.24 6.59 5.11
N ASN A 411 18.99 6.87 6.18
CA ASN A 411 20.41 6.60 6.28
C ASN A 411 20.76 5.27 6.98
N TYR A 412 19.78 4.43 7.27
CA TYR A 412 19.98 3.21 8.04
C TYR A 412 21.09 2.33 7.47
N TYR A 413 20.99 1.96 6.21
CA TYR A 413 21.98 1.09 5.57
C TYR A 413 23.31 1.79 5.31
N ALA A 414 23.33 3.09 5.04
CA ALA A 414 24.56 3.84 4.86
C ALA A 414 25.39 3.90 6.14
N LYS A 415 24.74 4.03 7.31
CA LYS A 415 25.40 4.03 8.63
C LYS A 415 25.95 2.64 9.00
N ASP A 416 25.23 1.59 8.67
CA ASP A 416 25.66 0.21 8.94
C ASP A 416 26.91 -0.18 8.10
N TYR A 417 26.96 0.21 6.83
CA TYR A 417 28.13 -0.03 5.99
C TYR A 417 29.37 0.73 6.47
N ALA A 418 29.23 2.00 6.87
CA ALA A 418 30.33 2.77 7.43
C ALA A 418 30.87 2.18 8.74
N SER A 419 30.06 1.45 9.50
CA SER A 419 30.47 0.79 10.75
C SER A 419 31.20 -0.54 10.52
N GLN A 420 31.04 -1.18 9.35
CA GLN A 420 31.69 -2.44 9.00
C GLN A 420 33.07 -2.27 8.32
N GLU A 421 33.38 -1.06 7.81
CA GLU A 421 34.69 -0.72 7.21
C GLU A 421 35.72 -0.20 8.22
N ASN A 422 35.37 0.00 9.48
CA ASN A 422 36.26 0.41 10.59
C ASN A 422 36.47 -0.72 11.59
#